data_e8751e8c76a16f78125d64ef436f4c7c
#
_entry.id   e8751e8c76a16f78125d64ef436f4c7c
#
_cell.length_a   1.000
_cell.length_b   1.000
_cell.length_c   1.000
_cell.angle_alpha   90.00
_cell.angle_beta   90.00
_cell.angle_gamma   90.00
#
_symmetry.space_group_name_H-M   'P 1'
#
loop_
_entity.id
_entity.type
_entity.pdbx_description
1 polymer ?
#
loop_
_entity_poly.entity_id
_entity_poly.type
_entity_poly.pdbx_seq_one_letter_code
_entity_poly.pdbx_strand_id
1 'polypeptide(L)'
;AEVDEVTDKIIDKFKRIDILVNNAGITRDNLLIRMTEQEWDLVIAINLKGTFNFTKSVGKIMMKQRAGSIINISSVIGLMGNAGQTNYAATKAGVIGITKSVAKELGARNVRVNAICPGYIKTAMTDKLSEEIRNKMIEFIPAKAMGTPQDVANAALFLASDLSSYITGETIRVDGGMAM
;
A
#
# COMPACT_ATOMS: atom_id res chain seq x y z
N ALA A 1 -9.52 -12.66 -14.14
CA ALA A 1 -9.43 -14.13 -14.16
C ALA A 1 -8.91 -14.64 -12.79
N GLU A 2 -7.60 -14.71 -12.51
CA GLU A 2 -7.06 -15.30 -11.26
C GLU A 2 -7.58 -14.62 -9.98
N VAL A 3 -7.60 -13.28 -9.93
CA VAL A 3 -8.09 -12.52 -8.79
C VAL A 3 -9.58 -12.83 -8.52
N ASP A 4 -10.39 -12.90 -9.55
CA ASP A 4 -11.81 -13.20 -9.40
C ASP A 4 -12.00 -14.64 -8.90
N GLU A 5 -11.24 -15.60 -9.42
CA GLU A 5 -11.27 -16.99 -8.96
C GLU A 5 -10.90 -17.12 -7.47
N VAL A 6 -9.86 -16.41 -7.03
CA VAL A 6 -9.47 -16.39 -5.60
C VAL A 6 -10.57 -15.75 -4.75
N THR A 7 -11.14 -14.64 -5.22
CA THR A 7 -12.20 -13.92 -4.51
C THR A 7 -13.47 -14.79 -4.39
N ASP A 8 -13.84 -15.49 -5.47
CA ASP A 8 -14.99 -16.40 -5.48
C ASP A 8 -14.78 -17.55 -4.50
N LYS A 9 -13.61 -18.18 -4.47
CA LYS A 9 -13.28 -19.23 -3.49
C LYS A 9 -13.39 -18.76 -2.05
N ILE A 10 -12.99 -17.52 -1.76
CA ILE A 10 -13.12 -16.92 -0.42
C ILE A 10 -14.59 -16.74 -0.07
N ILE A 11 -15.39 -16.20 -0.99
CA ILE A 11 -16.82 -16.00 -0.77
C ILE A 11 -17.58 -17.33 -0.64
N ASP A 12 -17.23 -18.32 -1.42
CA ASP A 12 -17.84 -19.67 -1.30
C ASP A 12 -17.61 -20.26 0.07
N LYS A 13 -16.42 -20.05 0.64
CA LYS A 13 -16.03 -20.61 1.93
C LYS A 13 -16.54 -19.78 3.11
N PHE A 14 -16.36 -18.45 3.09
CA PHE A 14 -16.58 -17.58 4.25
C PHE A 14 -17.84 -16.73 4.15
N LYS A 15 -18.49 -16.66 2.99
CA LYS A 15 -19.72 -15.93 2.66
C LYS A 15 -19.57 -14.40 2.73
N ARG A 16 -18.43 -13.88 3.19
CA ARG A 16 -18.14 -12.44 3.28
C ARG A 16 -16.65 -12.13 3.23
N ILE A 17 -16.33 -10.88 2.90
CA ILE A 17 -14.99 -10.31 3.02
C ILE A 17 -15.14 -8.96 3.71
N ASP A 18 -14.52 -8.80 4.88
CA ASP A 18 -14.66 -7.58 5.68
C ASP A 18 -13.49 -6.63 5.53
N ILE A 19 -12.30 -7.20 5.30
CA ILE A 19 -11.05 -6.44 5.21
C ILE A 19 -10.27 -6.94 4.00
N LEU A 20 -9.77 -5.98 3.20
CA LEU A 20 -8.79 -6.23 2.15
C LEU A 20 -7.53 -5.43 2.46
N VAL A 21 -6.38 -6.10 2.55
CA VAL A 21 -5.08 -5.44 2.64
C VAL A 21 -4.29 -5.71 1.36
N ASN A 22 -4.14 -4.70 0.52
CA ASN A 22 -3.30 -4.76 -0.67
C ASN A 22 -1.85 -4.44 -0.28
N ASN A 23 -1.11 -5.46 0.15
CA ASN A 23 0.27 -5.35 0.61
C ASN A 23 1.31 -5.84 -0.41
N ALA A 24 0.95 -6.72 -1.33
CA ALA A 24 1.87 -7.28 -2.31
C ALA A 24 2.55 -6.18 -3.13
N GLY A 25 3.86 -6.27 -3.27
CA GLY A 25 4.63 -5.31 -4.04
C GLY A 25 6.08 -5.74 -4.20
N ILE A 26 6.69 -5.26 -5.27
CA ILE A 26 8.09 -5.48 -5.60
C ILE A 26 8.77 -4.18 -5.97
N THR A 27 10.10 -4.19 -5.95
CA THR A 27 10.94 -3.15 -6.56
C THR A 27 11.78 -3.74 -7.69
N ARG A 28 12.12 -2.92 -8.66
CA ARG A 28 13.15 -3.15 -9.69
C ARG A 28 13.82 -1.81 -9.92
N ASP A 29 14.81 -1.56 -9.07
CA ASP A 29 15.47 -0.26 -8.97
C ASP A 29 16.53 -0.12 -10.07
N ASN A 30 16.45 0.96 -10.84
CA ASN A 30 17.41 1.33 -11.86
C ASN A 30 17.29 2.83 -12.16
N LEU A 31 18.38 3.47 -12.55
CA LEU A 31 18.32 4.86 -13.02
C LEU A 31 17.39 4.95 -14.24
N LEU A 32 16.62 6.04 -14.35
CA LEU A 32 15.62 6.22 -15.41
C LEU A 32 16.17 5.91 -16.80
N ILE A 33 17.38 6.43 -17.10
CA ILE A 33 18.02 6.26 -18.42
C ILE A 33 18.51 4.81 -18.70
N ARG A 34 18.52 3.95 -17.69
CA ARG A 34 18.94 2.54 -17.79
C ARG A 34 17.78 1.58 -17.49
N MET A 35 16.66 2.10 -17.00
CA MET A 35 15.50 1.29 -16.67
C MET A 35 14.91 0.68 -17.94
N THR A 36 14.77 -0.63 -17.94
CA THR A 36 14.16 -1.34 -19.07
C THR A 36 12.64 -1.28 -18.98
N GLU A 37 11.98 -1.42 -20.14
CA GLU A 37 10.52 -1.54 -20.22
C GLU A 37 10.01 -2.74 -19.38
N GLN A 38 10.75 -3.83 -19.38
CA GLN A 38 10.42 -5.02 -18.58
C GLN A 38 10.44 -4.74 -17.07
N GLU A 39 11.43 -3.98 -16.57
CA GLU A 39 11.48 -3.57 -15.15
C GLU A 39 10.31 -2.66 -14.80
N TRP A 40 9.96 -1.75 -15.71
CA TRP A 40 8.82 -0.86 -15.57
C TRP A 40 7.51 -1.65 -15.53
N ASP A 41 7.23 -2.43 -16.56
CA ASP A 41 5.98 -3.16 -16.72
C ASP A 41 5.73 -4.15 -15.60
N LEU A 42 6.76 -4.85 -15.13
CA LEU A 42 6.63 -5.80 -14.05
C LEU A 42 6.20 -5.11 -12.74
N VAL A 43 6.80 -3.96 -12.42
CA VAL A 43 6.45 -3.20 -11.21
C VAL A 43 5.04 -2.62 -11.33
N ILE A 44 4.67 -2.07 -12.49
CA ILE A 44 3.29 -1.60 -12.76
C ILE A 44 2.27 -2.75 -12.62
N ALA A 45 2.55 -3.89 -13.22
CA ALA A 45 1.65 -5.03 -13.21
C ALA A 45 1.37 -5.56 -11.80
N ILE A 46 2.40 -5.68 -10.98
CA ILE A 46 2.24 -6.23 -9.63
C ILE A 46 1.71 -5.17 -8.66
N ASN A 47 2.38 -4.02 -8.56
CA ASN A 47 2.07 -3.05 -7.50
C ASN A 47 0.79 -2.26 -7.76
N LEU A 48 0.56 -1.84 -9.00
CA LEU A 48 -0.57 -0.95 -9.34
C LEU A 48 -1.75 -1.73 -9.88
N LYS A 49 -1.53 -2.52 -10.94
CA LYS A 49 -2.61 -3.30 -11.56
C LYS A 49 -3.11 -4.41 -10.62
N GLY A 50 -2.23 -5.04 -9.84
CA GLY A 50 -2.60 -6.01 -8.81
C GLY A 50 -3.53 -5.37 -7.77
N THR A 51 -3.14 -4.22 -7.20
CA THR A 51 -3.98 -3.45 -6.26
C THR A 51 -5.34 -3.09 -6.87
N PHE A 52 -5.36 -2.59 -8.11
CA PHE A 52 -6.60 -2.29 -8.82
C PHE A 52 -7.49 -3.52 -8.98
N ASN A 53 -6.94 -4.66 -9.39
CA ASN A 53 -7.71 -5.88 -9.64
C ASN A 53 -8.38 -6.40 -8.36
N PHE A 54 -7.63 -6.52 -7.24
CA PHE A 54 -8.20 -6.94 -5.96
C PHE A 54 -9.21 -5.92 -5.42
N THR A 55 -8.90 -4.63 -5.49
CA THR A 55 -9.82 -3.58 -5.06
C THR A 55 -11.14 -3.64 -5.83
N LYS A 56 -11.09 -3.84 -7.16
CA LYS A 56 -12.28 -3.97 -8.02
C LYS A 56 -13.10 -5.21 -7.67
N SER A 57 -12.47 -6.37 -7.52
CA SER A 57 -13.16 -7.64 -7.26
C SER A 57 -13.81 -7.64 -5.88
N VAL A 58 -13.03 -7.33 -4.84
CA VAL A 58 -13.51 -7.30 -3.45
C VAL A 58 -14.44 -6.12 -3.20
N GLY A 59 -14.19 -4.96 -3.80
CA GLY A 59 -15.03 -3.77 -3.68
C GLY A 59 -16.48 -4.03 -4.14
N LYS A 60 -16.69 -4.82 -5.19
CA LYS A 60 -18.04 -5.24 -5.63
C LYS A 60 -18.78 -6.02 -4.55
N ILE A 61 -18.08 -6.86 -3.82
CA ILE A 61 -18.63 -7.67 -2.73
C ILE A 61 -18.97 -6.78 -1.54
N MET A 62 -18.01 -5.98 -1.07
CA MET A 62 -18.18 -5.06 0.05
C MET A 62 -19.31 -4.04 -0.19
N MET A 63 -19.44 -3.57 -1.45
CA MET A 63 -20.52 -2.68 -1.85
C MET A 63 -21.91 -3.34 -1.67
N LYS A 64 -22.05 -4.63 -1.98
CA LYS A 64 -23.29 -5.41 -1.76
C LYS A 64 -23.50 -5.68 -0.27
N GLN A 65 -22.45 -5.98 0.47
CA GLN A 65 -22.48 -6.18 1.93
C GLN A 65 -22.85 -4.90 2.68
N ARG A 66 -22.62 -3.71 2.07
CA ARG A 66 -22.72 -2.39 2.69
C ARG A 66 -21.82 -2.25 3.92
N ALA A 67 -20.68 -2.92 3.88
CA ALA A 67 -19.65 -2.88 4.92
C ALA A 67 -18.32 -3.37 4.36
N GLY A 68 -17.22 -2.75 4.79
CA GLY A 68 -15.86 -3.19 4.45
C GLY A 68 -14.79 -2.14 4.72
N SER A 69 -13.54 -2.60 4.82
CA SER A 69 -12.36 -1.75 4.91
C SER A 69 -11.28 -2.23 3.94
N ILE A 70 -10.87 -1.36 3.03
CA ILE A 70 -9.78 -1.61 2.08
C ILE A 70 -8.57 -0.77 2.53
N ILE A 71 -7.45 -1.42 2.71
CA ILE A 71 -6.19 -0.82 3.15
C ILE A 71 -5.13 -1.08 2.09
N ASN A 72 -4.65 -0.02 1.48
CA ASN A 72 -3.64 -0.09 0.44
C ASN A 72 -2.27 0.27 1.00
N ILE A 73 -1.29 -0.61 0.89
CA ILE A 73 0.08 -0.31 1.31
C ILE A 73 0.81 0.42 0.17
N SER A 74 0.94 1.73 0.34
CA SER A 74 1.73 2.60 -0.52
C SER A 74 3.19 2.67 -0.03
N SER A 75 3.79 3.85 -0.04
CA SER A 75 5.13 4.16 0.49
C SER A 75 5.31 5.68 0.57
N VAL A 76 6.19 6.16 1.43
CA VAL A 76 6.69 7.55 1.38
C VAL A 76 7.33 7.87 0.03
N ILE A 77 7.89 6.87 -0.66
CA ILE A 77 8.44 7.05 -2.02
C ILE A 77 7.36 7.45 -3.03
N GLY A 78 6.11 7.05 -2.83
CA GLY A 78 4.97 7.54 -3.63
C GLY A 78 4.63 9.01 -3.38
N LEU A 79 5.10 9.59 -2.28
CA LEU A 79 4.90 11.01 -1.92
C LEU A 79 6.08 11.87 -2.36
N MET A 80 7.32 11.38 -2.14
CA MET A 80 8.55 12.17 -2.28
C MET A 80 9.30 11.84 -3.57
N GLY A 81 9.12 10.65 -4.15
CA GLY A 81 10.04 10.10 -5.15
C GLY A 81 11.34 9.59 -4.53
N ASN A 82 12.12 8.85 -5.32
CA ASN A 82 13.49 8.48 -4.99
C ASN A 82 14.26 8.18 -6.28
N ALA A 83 15.52 8.60 -6.32
CA ALA A 83 16.40 8.30 -7.46
C ALA A 83 16.52 6.78 -7.66
N GLY A 84 16.40 6.34 -8.91
CA GLY A 84 16.43 4.92 -9.25
C GLY A 84 15.13 4.15 -9.02
N GLN A 85 14.07 4.79 -8.55
CA GLN A 85 12.78 4.16 -8.24
C GLN A 85 11.59 4.79 -8.99
N THR A 86 11.79 5.25 -10.20
CA THR A 86 10.75 5.93 -10.98
C THR A 86 9.51 5.04 -11.18
N ASN A 87 9.68 3.75 -11.51
CA ASN A 87 8.61 2.76 -11.63
C ASN A 87 7.88 2.53 -10.29
N TYR A 88 8.63 2.34 -9.23
CA TYR A 88 8.08 2.12 -7.89
C TYR A 88 7.34 3.35 -7.38
N ALA A 89 7.95 4.54 -7.48
CA ALA A 89 7.32 5.80 -7.10
C ALA A 89 6.01 6.03 -7.85
N ALA A 90 5.99 5.82 -9.17
CA ALA A 90 4.80 5.93 -9.99
C ALA A 90 3.67 4.99 -9.51
N THR A 91 4.01 3.71 -9.20
CA THR A 91 3.00 2.77 -8.69
C THR A 91 2.47 3.17 -7.33
N LYS A 92 3.33 3.60 -6.41
CA LYS A 92 2.93 3.95 -5.05
C LYS A 92 2.14 5.26 -5.00
N ALA A 93 2.47 6.24 -5.86
CA ALA A 93 1.63 7.42 -6.08
C ALA A 93 0.27 7.04 -6.71
N GLY A 94 0.27 6.15 -7.70
CA GLY A 94 -0.96 5.63 -8.32
C GLY A 94 -1.88 4.92 -7.32
N VAL A 95 -1.34 4.16 -6.38
CA VAL A 95 -2.10 3.52 -5.30
C VAL A 95 -2.80 4.56 -4.41
N ILE A 96 -2.17 5.69 -4.12
CA ILE A 96 -2.81 6.81 -3.40
C ILE A 96 -3.97 7.38 -4.22
N GLY A 97 -3.79 7.56 -5.53
CA GLY A 97 -4.84 8.00 -6.44
C GLY A 97 -6.04 7.03 -6.47
N ILE A 98 -5.77 5.72 -6.59
CA ILE A 98 -6.80 4.67 -6.50
C ILE A 98 -7.55 4.77 -5.17
N THR A 99 -6.83 4.89 -4.05
CA THR A 99 -7.42 4.99 -2.72
C THR A 99 -8.44 6.13 -2.63
N LYS A 100 -8.07 7.33 -3.06
CA LYS A 100 -8.94 8.51 -3.01
C LYS A 100 -10.16 8.38 -3.92
N SER A 101 -9.99 7.84 -5.11
CA SER A 101 -11.07 7.67 -6.09
C SER A 101 -12.08 6.63 -5.60
N VAL A 102 -11.59 5.46 -5.18
CA VAL A 102 -12.46 4.36 -4.72
C VAL A 102 -13.16 4.71 -3.41
N ALA A 103 -12.52 5.47 -2.51
CA ALA A 103 -13.17 5.98 -1.30
C ALA A 103 -14.41 6.83 -1.62
N LYS A 104 -14.34 7.68 -2.65
CA LYS A 104 -15.49 8.48 -3.11
C LYS A 104 -16.59 7.62 -3.72
N GLU A 105 -16.23 6.59 -4.48
CA GLU A 105 -17.20 5.69 -5.12
C GLU A 105 -17.94 4.80 -4.13
N LEU A 106 -17.23 4.29 -3.11
CA LEU A 106 -17.76 3.27 -2.20
C LEU A 106 -18.25 3.82 -0.85
N GLY A 107 -17.96 5.07 -0.51
CA GLY A 107 -18.30 5.67 0.78
C GLY A 107 -19.81 5.62 1.10
N ALA A 108 -20.68 5.90 0.12
CA ALA A 108 -22.14 5.78 0.27
C ALA A 108 -22.63 4.33 0.51
N ARG A 109 -21.76 3.36 0.36
CA ARG A 109 -21.99 1.94 0.63
C ARG A 109 -21.36 1.47 1.95
N ASN A 110 -20.92 2.41 2.79
CA ASN A 110 -20.28 2.11 4.07
C ASN A 110 -19.00 1.24 3.91
N VAL A 111 -18.24 1.48 2.82
CA VAL A 111 -16.94 0.87 2.57
C VAL A 111 -15.88 1.95 2.66
N ARG A 112 -14.94 1.78 3.56
CA ARG A 112 -13.81 2.70 3.76
C ARG A 112 -12.60 2.23 2.95
N VAL A 113 -11.85 3.18 2.40
CA VAL A 113 -10.66 2.87 1.60
C VAL A 113 -9.57 3.86 2.00
N ASN A 114 -8.48 3.37 2.57
CA ASN A 114 -7.37 4.19 3.03
C ASN A 114 -6.03 3.64 2.57
N ALA A 115 -5.00 4.47 2.56
CA ALA A 115 -3.64 4.07 2.27
C ALA A 115 -2.74 4.23 3.50
N ILE A 116 -1.75 3.35 3.62
CA ILE A 116 -0.62 3.51 4.54
C ILE A 116 0.62 3.76 3.69
N CYS A 117 1.42 4.74 4.09
CA CYS A 117 2.72 5.04 3.51
C CYS A 117 3.82 4.74 4.53
N PRO A 118 4.35 3.50 4.55
CA PRO A 118 5.50 3.19 5.35
C PRO A 118 6.72 4.01 4.90
N GLY A 119 7.52 4.44 5.86
CA GLY A 119 8.85 4.98 5.64
C GLY A 119 9.91 3.89 5.59
N TYR A 120 11.01 4.12 6.30
CA TYR A 120 12.12 3.17 6.39
C TYR A 120 11.84 2.13 7.48
N ILE A 121 11.44 0.94 7.05
CA ILE A 121 11.00 -0.16 7.93
C ILE A 121 12.06 -1.27 7.93
N LYS A 122 12.39 -1.76 9.13
CA LYS A 122 13.32 -2.88 9.31
C LYS A 122 12.71 -4.17 8.74
N THR A 123 13.32 -4.70 7.68
CA THR A 123 12.89 -5.92 6.98
C THR A 123 14.11 -6.67 6.47
N ALA A 124 13.94 -7.91 6.04
CA ALA A 124 14.99 -8.70 5.42
C ALA A 124 15.67 -8.00 4.21
N MET A 125 14.97 -7.05 3.57
CA MET A 125 15.53 -6.25 2.48
C MET A 125 16.47 -5.16 3.01
N THR A 126 16.09 -4.44 4.06
CA THR A 126 16.88 -3.38 4.67
C THR A 126 18.04 -3.92 5.50
N ASP A 127 17.92 -5.14 6.03
CA ASP A 127 19.00 -5.81 6.77
C ASP A 127 20.22 -6.15 5.91
N LYS A 128 20.04 -6.21 4.58
CA LYS A 128 21.14 -6.42 3.61
C LYS A 128 21.98 -5.16 3.36
N LEU A 129 21.51 -3.99 3.78
CA LEU A 129 22.25 -2.74 3.65
C LEU A 129 23.39 -2.67 4.66
N SER A 130 24.51 -2.06 4.26
CA SER A 130 25.61 -1.81 5.20
C SER A 130 25.15 -0.91 6.36
N GLU A 131 25.84 -1.03 7.51
CA GLU A 131 25.55 -0.22 8.69
C GLU A 131 25.70 1.28 8.39
N GLU A 132 26.69 1.65 7.60
CA GLU A 132 26.89 3.03 7.16
C GLU A 132 25.69 3.59 6.40
N ILE A 133 25.13 2.82 5.43
CA ILE A 133 23.95 3.24 4.68
C ILE A 133 22.73 3.34 5.59
N ARG A 134 22.55 2.38 6.50
CA ARG A 134 21.45 2.40 7.48
C ARG A 134 21.51 3.64 8.36
N ASN A 135 22.70 3.95 8.90
CA ASN A 135 22.89 5.12 9.76
C ASN A 135 22.61 6.43 9.02
N LYS A 136 23.10 6.57 7.78
CA LYS A 136 22.76 7.73 6.93
C LYS A 136 21.26 7.87 6.72
N MET A 137 20.55 6.79 6.46
CA MET A 137 19.08 6.85 6.27
C MET A 137 18.36 7.24 7.57
N ILE A 138 18.82 6.76 8.74
CA ILE A 138 18.26 7.11 10.05
C ILE A 138 18.45 8.61 10.36
N GLU A 139 19.53 9.23 9.87
CA GLU A 139 19.77 10.67 10.08
C GLU A 139 18.66 11.54 9.48
N PHE A 140 18.04 11.11 8.35
CA PHE A 140 16.93 11.81 7.71
C PHE A 140 15.57 11.56 8.38
N ILE A 141 15.50 10.63 9.35
CA ILE A 141 14.26 10.34 10.07
C ILE A 141 14.22 11.19 11.34
N PRO A 142 13.25 12.08 11.53
CA PRO A 142 13.14 12.88 12.76
C PRO A 142 13.08 12.03 14.03
N ALA A 143 12.40 10.88 14.03
CA ALA A 143 12.35 9.95 15.14
C ALA A 143 13.69 9.22 15.43
N LYS A 144 14.73 9.42 14.60
CA LYS A 144 16.07 8.84 14.72
C LYS A 144 16.08 7.31 14.89
N ALA A 145 15.07 6.65 14.34
CA ALA A 145 14.95 5.19 14.37
C ALA A 145 14.22 4.70 13.11
N MET A 146 14.52 3.47 12.70
CA MET A 146 13.70 2.75 11.71
C MET A 146 12.41 2.30 12.36
N GLY A 147 11.31 2.32 11.60
CA GLY A 147 10.09 1.62 11.99
C GLY A 147 10.23 0.11 11.90
N THR A 148 9.27 -0.58 12.47
CA THR A 148 9.16 -2.04 12.43
C THR A 148 7.94 -2.46 11.59
N PRO A 149 7.88 -3.70 11.08
CA PRO A 149 6.66 -4.23 10.46
C PRO A 149 5.44 -4.13 11.38
N GLN A 150 5.64 -4.23 12.71
CA GLN A 150 4.57 -4.10 13.69
C GLN A 150 3.97 -2.69 13.72
N ASP A 151 4.76 -1.64 13.51
CA ASP A 151 4.25 -0.27 13.45
C ASP A 151 3.28 -0.10 12.26
N VAL A 152 3.62 -0.68 11.12
CA VAL A 152 2.74 -0.70 9.94
C VAL A 152 1.49 -1.55 10.18
N ALA A 153 1.65 -2.72 10.81
CA ALA A 153 0.54 -3.60 11.16
C ALA A 153 -0.44 -2.95 12.14
N ASN A 154 0.06 -2.19 13.11
CA ASN A 154 -0.77 -1.45 14.06
C ASN A 154 -1.63 -0.38 13.36
N ALA A 155 -1.06 0.34 12.39
CA ALA A 155 -1.82 1.28 11.57
C ALA A 155 -2.88 0.57 10.70
N ALA A 156 -2.53 -0.59 10.14
CA ALA A 156 -3.48 -1.40 9.38
C ALA A 156 -4.62 -1.92 10.28
N LEU A 157 -4.31 -2.37 11.49
CA LEU A 157 -5.31 -2.81 12.47
C LEU A 157 -6.26 -1.67 12.86
N PHE A 158 -5.73 -0.46 13.10
CA PHE A 158 -6.55 0.73 13.36
C PHE A 158 -7.50 1.00 12.18
N LEU A 159 -7.00 1.01 10.95
CA LEU A 159 -7.81 1.24 9.75
C LEU A 159 -8.80 0.10 9.45
N ALA A 160 -8.53 -1.11 9.89
CA ALA A 160 -9.44 -2.25 9.77
C ALA A 160 -10.58 -2.21 10.78
N SER A 161 -10.39 -1.57 11.93
CA SER A 161 -11.33 -1.52 13.04
C SER A 161 -12.33 -0.38 12.96
N ASP A 162 -13.36 -0.43 13.82
CA ASP A 162 -14.38 0.63 13.96
C ASP A 162 -13.83 1.93 14.56
N LEU A 163 -12.63 1.89 15.16
CA LEU A 163 -11.94 3.10 15.63
C LEU A 163 -11.67 4.12 14.51
N SER A 164 -11.65 3.67 13.26
CA SER A 164 -11.50 4.51 12.08
C SER A 164 -12.78 4.64 11.24
N SER A 165 -13.95 4.47 11.86
CA SER A 165 -15.25 4.42 11.17
C SER A 165 -15.56 5.67 10.32
N TYR A 166 -14.99 6.82 10.65
CA TYR A 166 -15.19 8.07 9.90
C TYR A 166 -13.95 8.50 9.10
N ILE A 167 -13.01 7.56 8.86
CA ILE A 167 -11.78 7.80 8.10
C ILE A 167 -11.86 7.03 6.78
N THR A 168 -11.91 7.77 5.66
CA THR A 168 -11.86 7.20 4.31
C THR A 168 -11.21 8.17 3.33
N GLY A 169 -10.48 7.66 2.36
CA GLY A 169 -9.72 8.44 1.38
C GLY A 169 -8.38 8.98 1.91
N GLU A 170 -8.01 8.63 3.14
CA GLU A 170 -6.81 9.12 3.80
C GLU A 170 -5.55 8.35 3.44
N THR A 171 -4.42 9.06 3.58
CA THR A 171 -3.07 8.51 3.42
C THR A 171 -2.30 8.72 4.71
N ILE A 172 -2.17 7.67 5.50
CA ILE A 172 -1.49 7.70 6.80
C ILE A 172 -0.01 7.33 6.61
N ARG A 173 0.89 8.21 7.04
CA ARG A 173 2.32 7.92 7.06
C ARG A 173 2.68 7.18 8.34
N VAL A 174 3.52 6.15 8.19
CA VAL A 174 4.14 5.39 9.30
C VAL A 174 5.64 5.42 9.04
N ASP A 175 6.26 6.56 9.29
CA ASP A 175 7.57 6.91 8.72
C ASP A 175 8.51 7.64 9.70
N GLY A 176 8.11 7.82 10.95
CA GLY A 176 8.91 8.56 11.94
C GLY A 176 9.13 10.03 11.58
N GLY A 177 8.29 10.60 10.71
CA GLY A 177 8.38 11.98 10.24
C GLY A 177 9.25 12.18 8.99
N MET A 178 9.66 11.10 8.32
CA MET A 178 10.59 11.15 7.17
C MET A 178 10.03 11.97 6.00
N ALA A 179 8.74 11.93 5.75
CA ALA A 179 8.07 12.59 4.61
C ALA A 179 7.16 13.75 5.05
N MET A 180 7.61 14.52 6.04
CA MET A 180 6.91 15.75 6.46
C MET A 180 7.12 16.88 5.44
#